data_1b74fc326a25440c12f0c0dabafc9d75
#
_entry.id   1b74fc326a25440c12f0c0dabafc9d75
#
_cell.length_a   1.000
_cell.length_b   1.000
_cell.length_c   1.000
_cell.angle_alpha   90.00
_cell.angle_beta   90.00
_cell.angle_gamma   90.00
#
_symmetry.space_group_name_H-M   'P 1'
#
loop_
_entity.id
_entity.type
_entity.pdbx_description
1 polymer ?
#
loop_
_entity_poly.entity_id
_entity_poly.type
_entity_poly.pdbx_seq_one_letter_code
_entity_poly.pdbx_strand_id
1 'polypeptide(L)'
;MGLLPKKQLDFHRKDERSTKKTNVVTNIFYQISYELFAMLLPLFTAPFISRMLGADMLGVYSYSRTLAIYFGLFGMLGVKNYGNREISRHRDDKDLGLCFWSIYAVQFSASLAMFILYIGYTIFFVVDNQVIAAVQSILIVDSMLDISWFLFGMEQFKKTTTCSMIVKLLTTAAVFLLVRNPGDLLEYCLIMGGGVFINQFMLWYYARQAIGKPVFNLKRSLAHVKPMLILFIPVIAVSLYTMMDKLMLGAMSTKAQLGFYEAAEKIILCATSVITAFGTVMMPRMTKLFSDGNVNEGQRYMKLSVEAVMAGAFAISLGILSVSRLFAPIFWGKDFASCAYILSALALSIPFSGFANVIRMQYLIPNGMDHAYIVSVILGAVSNLIANSLLISIYGALGAALGTVIAEGIVCVAQCFAVRKRISLRKYLNCTVPFGAAGLIMAAAVRVIDHVAIVTIPWLLIEIFVGGSVYCSLSLLYLYYTRNELLMAEIQKFSKR
;
A
#
# COMPACT_ATOMS: atom_id res chain seq x y z
N MET A 1 38.38 -42.58 -17.62
CA MET A 1 37.27 -41.56 -17.56
C MET A 1 36.15 -42.15 -16.72
N GLY A 2 36.13 -41.85 -15.42
CA GLY A 2 35.20 -42.45 -14.47
C GLY A 2 33.90 -41.67 -14.41
N LEU A 3 32.82 -42.32 -14.76
CA LEU A 3 31.44 -41.85 -14.56
C LEU A 3 31.13 -41.85 -13.07
N LEU A 4 30.92 -40.68 -12.47
CA LEU A 4 30.42 -40.56 -11.12
C LEU A 4 29.03 -41.19 -11.03
N PRO A 5 28.68 -41.93 -9.96
CA PRO A 5 27.43 -42.64 -9.84
C PRO A 5 26.24 -41.67 -9.77
N LYS A 6 25.19 -41.93 -10.52
CA LYS A 6 23.93 -41.17 -10.62
C LYS A 6 23.35 -40.71 -9.25
N LYS A 7 23.59 -41.46 -8.18
CA LYS A 7 23.17 -41.12 -6.82
C LYS A 7 23.83 -39.84 -6.24
N GLN A 8 25.07 -39.52 -6.61
CA GLN A 8 25.73 -38.28 -6.14
C GLN A 8 25.22 -37.04 -6.89
N LEU A 9 24.86 -37.17 -8.15
CA LEU A 9 24.25 -36.08 -8.94
C LEU A 9 22.85 -35.74 -8.45
N ASP A 10 22.06 -36.72 -7.99
CA ASP A 10 20.72 -36.49 -7.44
C ASP A 10 20.78 -35.90 -6.02
N PHE A 11 21.81 -36.20 -5.25
CA PHE A 11 22.03 -35.58 -3.91
C PHE A 11 22.43 -34.12 -4.04
N HIS A 12 23.35 -33.75 -4.93
CA HIS A 12 23.70 -32.37 -5.21
C HIS A 12 22.52 -31.56 -5.78
N ARG A 13 21.71 -32.14 -6.68
CA ARG A 13 20.50 -31.47 -7.18
C ARG A 13 19.43 -31.29 -6.12
N LYS A 14 19.29 -32.20 -5.15
CA LYS A 14 18.37 -32.05 -4.01
C LYS A 14 18.84 -30.96 -3.04
N ASP A 15 20.14 -30.90 -2.75
CA ASP A 15 20.71 -29.86 -1.88
C ASP A 15 20.63 -28.48 -2.53
N GLU A 16 20.93 -28.34 -3.82
CA GLU A 16 20.76 -27.05 -4.52
C GLU A 16 19.28 -26.59 -4.60
N ARG A 17 18.33 -27.54 -4.77
CA ARG A 17 16.90 -27.21 -4.72
C ARG A 17 16.43 -26.87 -3.31
N SER A 18 16.97 -27.50 -2.29
CA SER A 18 16.66 -27.22 -0.89
C SER A 18 17.23 -25.87 -0.47
N THR A 19 18.46 -25.55 -0.81
CA THR A 19 19.10 -24.24 -0.53
C THR A 19 18.44 -23.10 -1.30
N LYS A 20 18.09 -23.30 -2.59
CA LYS A 20 17.30 -22.30 -3.36
C LYS A 20 15.91 -22.07 -2.75
N LYS A 21 15.22 -23.12 -2.30
CA LYS A 21 13.90 -23.01 -1.69
C LYS A 21 13.94 -22.31 -0.34
N THR A 22 14.96 -22.56 0.46
CA THR A 22 15.21 -21.89 1.74
C THR A 22 15.49 -20.40 1.53
N ASN A 23 16.29 -20.04 0.52
CA ASN A 23 16.58 -18.65 0.18
C ASN A 23 15.32 -17.87 -0.25
N VAL A 24 14.42 -18.47 -1.05
CA VAL A 24 13.19 -17.81 -1.49
C VAL A 24 12.25 -17.55 -0.30
N VAL A 25 12.04 -18.53 0.58
CA VAL A 25 11.20 -18.37 1.78
C VAL A 25 11.78 -17.29 2.71
N THR A 26 13.10 -17.30 2.89
CA THR A 26 13.79 -16.30 3.71
C THR A 26 13.64 -14.89 3.11
N ASN A 27 13.78 -14.74 1.79
CA ASN A 27 13.60 -13.46 1.11
C ASN A 27 12.17 -12.93 1.23
N ILE A 28 11.16 -13.80 1.08
CA ILE A 28 9.76 -13.43 1.29
C ILE A 28 9.52 -12.99 2.73
N PHE A 29 10.08 -13.69 3.70
CA PHE A 29 9.97 -13.31 5.11
C PHE A 29 10.56 -11.93 5.39
N TYR A 30 11.76 -11.62 4.87
CA TYR A 30 12.36 -10.29 5.00
C TYR A 30 11.49 -9.21 4.37
N GLN A 31 10.92 -9.47 3.18
CA GLN A 31 10.07 -8.52 2.49
C GLN A 31 8.78 -8.23 3.29
N ILE A 32 8.10 -9.29 3.75
CA ILE A 32 6.88 -9.14 4.57
C ILE A 32 7.18 -8.41 5.89
N SER A 33 8.28 -8.76 6.56
CA SER A 33 8.69 -8.10 7.79
C SER A 33 8.96 -6.62 7.59
N TYR A 34 9.60 -6.26 6.47
CA TYR A 34 9.82 -4.87 6.09
C TYR A 34 8.52 -4.13 5.81
N GLU A 35 7.61 -4.73 5.05
CA GLU A 35 6.33 -4.10 4.73
C GLU A 35 5.50 -3.84 5.98
N LEU A 36 5.43 -4.80 6.90
CA LEU A 36 4.77 -4.64 8.20
C LEU A 36 5.44 -3.53 9.03
N PHE A 37 6.76 -3.54 9.13
CA PHE A 37 7.51 -2.49 9.84
C PHE A 37 7.28 -1.12 9.22
N ALA A 38 7.39 -1.02 7.88
CA ALA A 38 7.21 0.23 7.14
C ALA A 38 5.81 0.81 7.27
N MET A 39 4.81 -0.04 7.51
CA MET A 39 3.42 0.32 7.71
C MET A 39 3.13 0.74 9.17
N LEU A 40 3.71 0.04 10.15
CA LEU A 40 3.47 0.32 11.55
C LEU A 40 4.22 1.58 12.03
N LEU A 41 5.41 1.84 11.50
CA LEU A 41 6.24 2.97 11.93
C LEU A 41 5.53 4.33 11.81
N PRO A 42 4.81 4.65 10.69
CA PRO A 42 4.03 5.87 10.59
C PRO A 42 2.93 6.02 11.66
N LEU A 43 2.36 4.92 12.18
CA LEU A 43 1.37 4.98 13.25
C LEU A 43 1.96 5.53 14.55
N PHE A 44 3.22 5.19 14.86
CA PHE A 44 3.91 5.71 16.04
C PHE A 44 4.33 7.17 15.85
N THR A 45 4.71 7.55 14.64
CA THR A 45 5.17 8.93 14.36
C THR A 45 4.02 9.90 14.10
N ALA A 46 2.87 9.44 13.59
CA ALA A 46 1.74 10.30 13.22
C ALA A 46 1.22 11.16 14.40
N PRO A 47 0.98 10.64 15.62
CA PRO A 47 0.51 11.46 16.74
C PRO A 47 1.50 12.56 17.13
N PHE A 48 2.79 12.27 17.05
CA PHE A 48 3.84 13.23 17.36
C PHE A 48 3.88 14.33 16.29
N ILE A 49 3.97 13.96 15.02
CA ILE A 49 4.10 14.90 13.90
C ILE A 49 2.86 15.80 13.81
N SER A 50 1.64 15.25 13.97
CA SER A 50 0.40 16.01 13.91
C SER A 50 0.33 17.07 15.00
N ARG A 51 0.80 16.76 16.22
CA ARG A 51 0.83 17.70 17.33
C ARG A 51 1.92 18.78 17.20
N MET A 52 3.08 18.42 16.62
CA MET A 52 4.18 19.37 16.44
C MET A 52 3.96 20.29 15.25
N LEU A 53 3.60 19.75 14.09
CA LEU A 53 3.45 20.53 12.86
C LEU A 53 2.05 21.15 12.68
N GLY A 54 1.01 20.50 13.22
CA GLY A 54 -0.37 20.89 12.97
C GLY A 54 -0.87 20.50 11.57
N ALA A 55 -2.17 20.72 11.33
CA ALA A 55 -2.82 20.29 10.10
C ALA A 55 -2.35 21.06 8.85
N ASP A 56 -2.16 22.37 8.96
CA ASP A 56 -1.74 23.21 7.83
C ASP A 56 -0.36 22.81 7.31
N MET A 57 0.63 22.68 8.18
CA MET A 57 1.98 22.32 7.78
C MET A 57 2.06 20.87 7.28
N LEU A 58 1.26 19.98 7.87
CA LEU A 58 1.13 18.61 7.36
C LEU A 58 0.51 18.59 5.95
N GLY A 59 -0.46 19.46 5.68
CA GLY A 59 -1.05 19.62 4.36
C GLY A 59 -0.08 20.20 3.33
N VAL A 60 0.71 21.23 3.71
CA VAL A 60 1.78 21.79 2.86
C VAL A 60 2.79 20.70 2.49
N TYR A 61 3.23 19.91 3.47
CA TYR A 61 4.11 18.78 3.25
C TYR A 61 3.50 17.74 2.31
N SER A 62 2.26 17.32 2.57
CA SER A 62 1.58 16.30 1.78
C SER A 62 1.40 16.72 0.32
N TYR A 63 0.99 17.99 0.08
CA TYR A 63 0.81 18.50 -1.28
C TYR A 63 2.11 18.55 -2.08
N SER A 64 3.12 19.22 -1.52
CA SER A 64 4.42 19.39 -2.19
C SER A 64 5.13 18.05 -2.40
N ARG A 65 5.02 17.15 -1.41
CA ARG A 65 5.55 15.79 -1.53
C ARG A 65 4.85 14.96 -2.60
N THR A 66 3.53 14.99 -2.63
CA THR A 66 2.74 14.23 -3.62
C THR A 66 3.07 14.72 -5.04
N LEU A 67 3.17 16.02 -5.24
CA LEU A 67 3.56 16.59 -6.53
C LEU A 67 4.96 16.12 -6.94
N ALA A 68 5.96 16.21 -6.05
CA ALA A 68 7.31 15.75 -6.33
C ALA A 68 7.37 14.22 -6.65
N ILE A 69 6.56 13.42 -5.96
CA ILE A 69 6.43 11.98 -6.25
C ILE A 69 5.88 11.75 -7.67
N TYR A 70 4.91 12.53 -8.15
CA TYR A 70 4.44 12.39 -9.52
C TYR A 70 5.52 12.73 -10.54
N PHE A 71 6.29 13.81 -10.35
CA PHE A 71 7.42 14.10 -11.22
C PHE A 71 8.47 12.96 -11.19
N GLY A 72 8.78 12.44 -10.01
CA GLY A 72 9.66 11.28 -9.86
C GLY A 72 9.13 10.03 -10.55
N LEU A 73 7.82 9.76 -10.48
CA LEU A 73 7.15 8.65 -11.15
C LEU A 73 7.32 8.72 -12.68
N PHE A 74 7.15 9.91 -13.27
CA PHE A 74 7.39 10.13 -14.68
C PHE A 74 8.88 10.00 -15.03
N GLY A 75 9.79 10.38 -14.13
CA GLY A 75 11.23 10.14 -14.29
C GLY A 75 11.60 8.65 -14.31
N MET A 76 10.93 7.84 -13.49
CA MET A 76 11.17 6.41 -13.41
C MET A 76 10.67 5.61 -14.62
N LEU A 77 9.71 6.11 -15.42
CA LEU A 77 9.18 5.47 -16.64
C LEU A 77 8.86 3.96 -16.49
N GLY A 78 8.44 3.50 -15.31
CA GLY A 78 8.16 2.08 -15.05
C GLY A 78 9.39 1.18 -14.92
N VAL A 79 10.59 1.74 -14.76
CA VAL A 79 11.84 0.99 -14.65
C VAL A 79 11.84 -0.04 -13.53
N LYS A 80 11.11 0.19 -12.43
CA LYS A 80 11.02 -0.76 -11.31
C LYS A 80 10.56 -2.14 -11.78
N ASN A 81 9.52 -2.19 -12.60
CA ASN A 81 8.98 -3.44 -13.12
C ASN A 81 9.83 -3.98 -14.29
N TYR A 82 10.21 -3.10 -15.22
CA TYR A 82 10.99 -3.47 -16.39
C TYR A 82 12.41 -3.92 -16.01
N GLY A 83 13.14 -3.11 -15.25
CA GLY A 83 14.52 -3.36 -14.85
C GLY A 83 14.64 -4.61 -13.99
N ASN A 84 13.74 -4.80 -13.02
CA ASN A 84 13.70 -6.02 -12.21
C ASN A 84 13.59 -7.28 -13.10
N ARG A 85 12.64 -7.27 -14.05
CA ARG A 85 12.45 -8.38 -14.99
C ARG A 85 13.67 -8.61 -15.88
N GLU A 86 14.25 -7.54 -16.42
CA GLU A 86 15.37 -7.64 -17.36
C GLU A 86 16.65 -8.09 -16.67
N ILE A 87 16.96 -7.55 -15.48
CA ILE A 87 18.11 -8.00 -14.67
C ILE A 87 17.96 -9.46 -14.24
N SER A 88 16.76 -9.90 -13.88
CA SER A 88 16.53 -11.30 -13.54
C SER A 88 16.82 -12.26 -14.70
N ARG A 89 16.62 -11.81 -15.95
CA ARG A 89 16.93 -12.59 -17.16
C ARG A 89 18.42 -12.66 -17.47
N HIS A 90 19.14 -11.58 -17.15
CA HIS A 90 20.57 -11.44 -17.50
C HIS A 90 21.49 -11.62 -16.28
N ARG A 91 20.99 -12.19 -15.18
CA ARG A 91 21.71 -12.29 -13.90
C ARG A 91 23.08 -12.96 -14.01
N ASP A 92 23.15 -14.03 -14.77
CA ASP A 92 24.36 -14.85 -14.92
C ASP A 92 25.16 -14.49 -16.19
N ASP A 93 24.73 -13.46 -16.92
CA ASP A 93 25.37 -13.05 -18.17
C ASP A 93 26.57 -12.12 -17.92
N LYS A 94 27.57 -12.23 -18.78
CA LYS A 94 28.74 -11.31 -18.79
C LYS A 94 28.34 -9.86 -19.10
N ASP A 95 27.20 -9.67 -19.75
CA ASP A 95 26.65 -8.37 -20.18
C ASP A 95 25.76 -7.70 -19.12
N LEU A 96 25.67 -8.25 -17.89
CA LEU A 96 24.85 -7.70 -16.82
C LEU A 96 25.11 -6.20 -16.58
N GLY A 97 26.38 -5.80 -16.50
CA GLY A 97 26.75 -4.40 -16.31
C GLY A 97 26.28 -3.50 -17.47
N LEU A 98 26.44 -3.96 -18.72
CA LEU A 98 25.97 -3.21 -19.89
C LEU A 98 24.44 -3.11 -19.92
N CYS A 99 23.70 -4.15 -19.54
CA CYS A 99 22.26 -4.13 -19.40
C CYS A 99 21.84 -3.10 -18.33
N PHE A 100 22.45 -3.15 -17.15
CA PHE A 100 22.20 -2.19 -16.07
C PHE A 100 22.41 -0.74 -16.54
N TRP A 101 23.60 -0.41 -17.08
CA TRP A 101 23.92 0.96 -17.48
C TRP A 101 23.06 1.47 -18.62
N SER A 102 22.62 0.60 -19.53
CA SER A 102 21.72 0.97 -20.61
C SER A 102 20.31 1.36 -20.11
N ILE A 103 19.78 0.61 -19.15
CA ILE A 103 18.47 0.90 -18.51
C ILE A 103 18.58 2.14 -17.61
N TYR A 104 19.64 2.21 -16.81
CA TYR A 104 19.91 3.32 -15.90
C TYR A 104 20.09 4.66 -16.63
N ALA A 105 20.73 4.66 -17.79
CA ALA A 105 20.88 5.87 -18.61
C ALA A 105 19.53 6.46 -19.04
N VAL A 106 18.54 5.63 -19.38
CA VAL A 106 17.17 6.09 -19.69
C VAL A 106 16.49 6.67 -18.45
N GLN A 107 16.54 5.95 -17.34
CA GLN A 107 15.99 6.43 -16.06
C GLN A 107 16.60 7.76 -15.64
N PHE A 108 17.92 7.85 -15.62
CA PHE A 108 18.64 9.06 -15.22
C PHE A 108 18.28 10.25 -16.09
N SER A 109 18.28 10.09 -17.43
CA SER A 109 17.96 11.17 -18.38
C SER A 109 16.52 11.63 -18.23
N ALA A 110 15.57 10.70 -18.07
CA ALA A 110 14.16 11.05 -17.88
C ALA A 110 13.93 11.72 -16.52
N SER A 111 14.55 11.22 -15.45
CA SER A 111 14.44 11.83 -14.12
C SER A 111 15.11 13.20 -14.06
N LEU A 112 16.22 13.40 -14.76
CA LEU A 112 16.86 14.72 -14.88
C LEU A 112 15.96 15.74 -15.61
N ALA A 113 15.31 15.31 -16.70
CA ALA A 113 14.33 16.16 -17.38
C ALA A 113 13.17 16.53 -16.45
N MET A 114 12.63 15.57 -15.69
CA MET A 114 11.56 15.82 -14.72
C MET A 114 12.03 16.71 -13.56
N PHE A 115 13.27 16.59 -13.11
CA PHE A 115 13.87 17.49 -12.11
C PHE A 115 13.91 18.92 -12.61
N ILE A 116 14.41 19.16 -13.83
CA ILE A 116 14.46 20.51 -14.43
C ILE A 116 13.05 21.08 -14.58
N LEU A 117 12.10 20.28 -15.05
CA LEU A 117 10.70 20.68 -15.18
C LEU A 117 10.07 21.03 -13.82
N TYR A 118 10.36 20.23 -12.78
CA TYR A 118 9.86 20.48 -11.43
C TYR A 118 10.44 21.76 -10.81
N ILE A 119 11.72 21.99 -10.97
CA ILE A 119 12.36 23.25 -10.51
C ILE A 119 11.77 24.45 -11.25
N GLY A 120 11.61 24.35 -12.59
CA GLY A 120 10.91 25.37 -13.37
C GLY A 120 9.49 25.60 -12.86
N TYR A 121 8.72 24.54 -12.63
CA TYR A 121 7.39 24.64 -12.06
C TYR A 121 7.41 25.34 -10.69
N THR A 122 8.35 24.96 -9.81
CA THR A 122 8.47 25.55 -8.47
C THR A 122 8.79 27.04 -8.52
N ILE A 123 9.66 27.48 -9.44
CA ILE A 123 10.04 28.89 -9.57
C ILE A 123 8.90 29.73 -10.15
N PHE A 124 8.19 29.23 -11.18
CA PHE A 124 7.24 30.05 -11.94
C PHE A 124 5.79 29.94 -11.42
N PHE A 125 5.40 28.85 -10.80
CA PHE A 125 4.01 28.57 -10.45
C PHE A 125 3.73 28.43 -8.96
N VAL A 126 4.75 28.14 -8.13
CA VAL A 126 4.56 28.01 -6.67
C VAL A 126 4.84 29.37 -6.01
N VAL A 127 3.79 29.99 -5.51
CA VAL A 127 3.87 31.29 -4.80
C VAL A 127 4.11 31.06 -3.30
N ASP A 128 3.28 30.20 -2.69
CA ASP A 128 3.36 29.92 -1.27
C ASP A 128 4.24 28.70 -0.97
N ASN A 129 5.03 28.77 0.12
CA ASN A 129 5.89 27.66 0.57
C ASN A 129 6.86 27.14 -0.50
N GLN A 130 7.39 28.05 -1.35
CA GLN A 130 8.30 27.74 -2.45
C GLN A 130 9.54 26.96 -1.97
N VAL A 131 10.10 27.32 -0.81
CA VAL A 131 11.25 26.64 -0.21
C VAL A 131 10.93 25.19 0.10
N ILE A 132 9.75 24.92 0.67
CA ILE A 132 9.31 23.54 0.96
C ILE A 132 9.15 22.74 -0.33
N ALA A 133 8.52 23.33 -1.34
CA ALA A 133 8.38 22.70 -2.65
C ALA A 133 9.76 22.41 -3.27
N ALA A 134 10.69 23.38 -3.23
CA ALA A 134 12.04 23.18 -3.76
C ALA A 134 12.79 22.05 -3.06
N VAL A 135 12.70 21.95 -1.73
CA VAL A 135 13.33 20.87 -0.95
C VAL A 135 12.73 19.50 -1.31
N GLN A 136 11.43 19.42 -1.64
CA GLN A 136 10.83 18.15 -2.08
C GLN A 136 11.40 17.64 -3.43
N SER A 137 12.14 18.46 -4.19
CA SER A 137 12.86 18.01 -5.38
C SER A 137 13.87 16.89 -5.07
N ILE A 138 14.28 16.73 -3.81
CA ILE A 138 15.12 15.61 -3.34
C ILE A 138 14.49 14.25 -3.65
N LEU A 139 13.14 14.16 -3.73
CA LEU A 139 12.44 12.93 -4.10
C LEU A 139 12.59 12.61 -5.60
N ILE A 140 12.81 13.62 -6.43
CA ILE A 140 13.09 13.40 -7.86
C ILE A 140 14.55 13.00 -8.03
N VAL A 141 15.46 13.59 -7.23
CA VAL A 141 16.86 13.13 -7.16
C VAL A 141 16.95 11.69 -6.65
N ASP A 142 16.11 11.30 -5.66
CA ASP A 142 15.95 9.91 -5.24
C ASP A 142 15.57 9.01 -6.43
N SER A 143 14.61 9.43 -7.25
CA SER A 143 14.21 8.70 -8.45
C SER A 143 15.32 8.58 -9.50
N MET A 144 16.25 9.54 -9.59
CA MET A 144 17.45 9.43 -10.43
C MET A 144 18.39 8.34 -9.92
N LEU A 145 18.54 8.23 -8.59
CA LEU A 145 19.50 7.34 -7.94
C LEU A 145 18.93 5.98 -7.57
N ASP A 146 17.61 5.76 -7.71
CA ASP A 146 16.96 4.52 -7.31
C ASP A 146 17.37 3.35 -8.20
N ILE A 147 18.18 2.46 -7.62
CA ILE A 147 18.61 1.19 -8.22
C ILE A 147 18.03 -0.03 -7.50
N SER A 148 16.98 0.16 -6.72
CA SER A 148 16.32 -0.93 -6.00
C SER A 148 15.88 -2.07 -6.93
N TRP A 149 15.42 -1.73 -8.14
CA TRP A 149 15.02 -2.67 -9.18
C TRP A 149 16.16 -3.62 -9.59
N PHE A 150 17.41 -3.15 -9.59
CA PHE A 150 18.58 -3.98 -9.87
C PHE A 150 18.79 -5.02 -8.76
N LEU A 151 18.79 -4.59 -7.51
CA LEU A 151 19.00 -5.48 -6.37
C LEU A 151 17.85 -6.49 -6.20
N PHE A 152 16.61 -6.08 -6.52
CA PHE A 152 15.47 -7.01 -6.58
C PHE A 152 15.62 -8.03 -7.71
N GLY A 153 16.07 -7.61 -8.91
CA GLY A 153 16.40 -8.50 -10.01
C GLY A 153 17.51 -9.50 -9.68
N MET A 154 18.46 -9.08 -8.85
CA MET A 154 19.52 -9.93 -8.31
C MET A 154 19.09 -10.78 -7.10
N GLU A 155 17.82 -10.72 -6.69
CA GLU A 155 17.27 -11.39 -5.48
C GLU A 155 17.97 -11.01 -4.16
N GLN A 156 18.57 -9.84 -4.09
CA GLN A 156 19.28 -9.35 -2.90
C GLN A 156 18.33 -8.61 -1.92
N PHE A 157 17.14 -9.17 -1.65
CA PHE A 157 16.11 -8.57 -0.81
C PHE A 157 16.61 -8.23 0.60
N LYS A 158 17.41 -9.12 1.21
CA LYS A 158 17.95 -8.88 2.55
C LYS A 158 18.72 -7.56 2.64
N LYS A 159 19.55 -7.25 1.65
CA LYS A 159 20.36 -6.02 1.64
C LYS A 159 19.48 -4.77 1.53
N THR A 160 18.57 -4.76 0.55
CA THR A 160 17.66 -3.63 0.34
C THR A 160 16.77 -3.38 1.55
N THR A 161 16.17 -4.44 2.08
CA THR A 161 15.29 -4.39 3.25
C THR A 161 16.02 -3.88 4.49
N THR A 162 17.21 -4.42 4.80
CA THR A 162 17.98 -4.01 5.98
C THR A 162 18.39 -2.53 5.90
N CYS A 163 18.90 -2.07 4.74
CA CYS A 163 19.24 -0.66 4.55
C CYS A 163 18.04 0.23 4.79
N SER A 164 16.91 -0.07 4.15
CA SER A 164 15.68 0.72 4.28
C SER A 164 15.14 0.72 5.71
N MET A 165 15.23 -0.37 6.46
CA MET A 165 14.84 -0.42 7.88
C MET A 165 15.73 0.46 8.75
N ILE A 166 17.05 0.38 8.59
CA ILE A 166 18.00 1.19 9.35
C ILE A 166 17.73 2.68 9.09
N VAL A 167 17.64 3.07 7.82
CA VAL A 167 17.38 4.47 7.45
C VAL A 167 16.05 4.96 8.02
N LYS A 168 14.97 4.17 7.94
CA LYS A 168 13.68 4.53 8.52
C LYS A 168 13.74 4.72 10.03
N LEU A 169 14.48 3.88 10.75
CA LEU A 169 14.67 4.04 12.20
C LEU A 169 15.45 5.32 12.51
N LEU A 170 16.54 5.59 11.78
CA LEU A 170 17.34 6.79 11.97
C LEU A 170 16.56 8.08 11.65
N THR A 171 15.81 8.10 10.55
CA THR A 171 14.96 9.24 10.19
C THR A 171 13.85 9.45 11.21
N THR A 172 13.24 8.38 11.71
CA THR A 172 12.24 8.45 12.77
C THR A 172 12.83 9.03 14.06
N ALA A 173 14.00 8.55 14.48
CA ALA A 173 14.70 9.09 15.64
C ALA A 173 15.05 10.58 15.44
N ALA A 174 15.55 10.95 14.27
CA ALA A 174 15.85 12.35 13.93
C ALA A 174 14.60 13.26 13.99
N VAL A 175 13.45 12.77 13.49
CA VAL A 175 12.17 13.50 13.57
C VAL A 175 11.79 13.75 15.04
N PHE A 176 11.84 12.72 15.90
CA PHE A 176 11.53 12.89 17.33
C PHE A 176 12.50 13.83 18.06
N LEU A 177 13.74 13.93 17.62
CA LEU A 177 14.75 14.78 18.25
C LEU A 177 14.70 16.23 17.77
N LEU A 178 14.47 16.45 16.49
CA LEU A 178 14.68 17.76 15.84
C LEU A 178 13.38 18.51 15.56
N VAL A 179 12.25 17.82 15.34
CA VAL A 179 10.97 18.49 15.05
C VAL A 179 10.23 18.79 16.34
N ARG A 180 10.00 20.07 16.67
CA ARG A 180 9.41 20.51 17.94
C ARG A 180 8.25 21.48 17.76
N ASN A 181 8.24 22.24 16.66
CA ASN A 181 7.31 23.34 16.42
C ASN A 181 6.79 23.30 14.98
N PRO A 182 5.67 24.00 14.67
CA PRO A 182 5.17 24.11 13.30
C PRO A 182 6.19 24.72 12.32
N GLY A 183 7.11 25.58 12.81
CA GLY A 183 8.18 26.18 12.01
C GLY A 183 9.23 25.18 11.49
N ASP A 184 9.34 24.00 12.11
CA ASP A 184 10.35 22.98 11.79
C ASP A 184 9.92 22.08 10.59
N LEU A 185 8.99 22.59 9.74
CA LEU A 185 8.56 21.86 8.55
C LEU A 185 9.71 21.65 7.56
N LEU A 186 10.61 22.61 7.43
CA LEU A 186 11.78 22.49 6.58
C LEU A 186 12.71 21.36 7.05
N GLU A 187 13.00 21.32 8.34
CA GLU A 187 13.79 20.27 8.99
C GLU A 187 13.14 18.91 8.78
N TYR A 188 11.83 18.83 8.96
CA TYR A 188 11.08 17.58 8.70
C TYR A 188 11.23 17.11 7.24
N CYS A 189 11.11 18.04 6.27
CA CYS A 189 11.31 17.73 4.85
C CYS A 189 12.74 17.25 4.57
N LEU A 190 13.75 17.92 5.15
CA LEU A 190 15.15 17.55 4.99
C LEU A 190 15.50 16.20 5.62
N ILE A 191 14.95 15.89 6.81
CA ILE A 191 15.15 14.60 7.48
C ILE A 191 14.53 13.48 6.61
N MET A 192 13.30 13.65 6.17
CA MET A 192 12.60 12.64 5.37
C MET A 192 13.25 12.45 4.00
N GLY A 193 13.58 13.53 3.31
CA GLY A 193 14.26 13.48 2.02
C GLY A 193 15.71 13.01 2.12
N GLY A 194 16.45 13.47 3.14
CA GLY A 194 17.82 13.03 3.41
C GLY A 194 17.91 11.53 3.70
N GLY A 195 16.93 11.00 4.43
CA GLY A 195 16.85 9.56 4.68
C GLY A 195 16.73 8.74 3.40
N VAL A 196 15.85 9.15 2.48
CA VAL A 196 15.70 8.45 1.19
C VAL A 196 17.01 8.50 0.40
N PHE A 197 17.66 9.66 0.38
CA PHE A 197 18.94 9.86 -0.28
C PHE A 197 20.05 8.98 0.30
N ILE A 198 20.19 8.91 1.63
CA ILE A 198 21.13 8.00 2.31
C ILE A 198 20.86 6.55 1.92
N ASN A 199 19.60 6.14 1.86
CA ASN A 199 19.24 4.78 1.44
C ASN A 199 19.79 4.46 0.05
N GLN A 200 19.70 5.37 -0.92
CA GLN A 200 20.23 5.14 -2.26
C GLN A 200 21.76 4.96 -2.26
N PHE A 201 22.50 5.78 -1.49
CA PHE A 201 23.94 5.58 -1.37
C PHE A 201 24.31 4.20 -0.83
N MET A 202 23.58 3.71 0.17
CA MET A 202 23.78 2.35 0.69
C MET A 202 23.51 1.29 -0.38
N LEU A 203 22.47 1.46 -1.20
CA LEU A 203 22.17 0.52 -2.29
C LEU A 203 23.25 0.54 -3.37
N TRP A 204 23.74 1.71 -3.77
CA TRP A 204 24.84 1.86 -4.72
C TRP A 204 26.14 1.21 -4.23
N TYR A 205 26.42 1.35 -2.93
CA TYR A 205 27.58 0.68 -2.34
C TYR A 205 27.53 -0.84 -2.51
N TYR A 206 26.36 -1.44 -2.32
CA TYR A 206 26.19 -2.89 -2.51
C TYR A 206 26.19 -3.33 -3.99
N ALA A 207 25.69 -2.49 -4.88
CA ALA A 207 25.58 -2.80 -6.31
C ALA A 207 26.91 -2.67 -7.05
N ARG A 208 27.82 -1.80 -6.59
CA ARG A 208 29.04 -1.37 -7.30
C ARG A 208 29.90 -2.49 -7.89
N GLN A 209 30.01 -3.63 -7.19
CA GLN A 209 30.83 -4.75 -7.64
C GLN A 209 30.18 -5.53 -8.78
N ALA A 210 28.86 -5.59 -8.80
CA ALA A 210 28.09 -6.34 -9.80
C ALA A 210 27.86 -5.55 -11.10
N ILE A 211 27.75 -4.21 -11.01
CA ILE A 211 27.46 -3.36 -12.16
C ILE A 211 28.69 -2.98 -13.00
N GLY A 212 29.89 -3.12 -12.42
CA GLY A 212 31.15 -2.77 -13.09
C GLY A 212 31.27 -1.29 -13.45
N LYS A 213 32.16 -0.97 -14.40
CA LYS A 213 32.38 0.41 -14.86
C LYS A 213 31.21 0.87 -15.76
N PRO A 214 30.87 2.18 -15.75
CA PRO A 214 29.86 2.75 -16.62
C PRO A 214 30.19 2.50 -18.10
N VAL A 215 29.24 1.93 -18.82
CA VAL A 215 29.33 1.71 -20.26
C VAL A 215 28.09 2.28 -20.93
N PHE A 216 28.25 3.33 -21.74
CA PHE A 216 27.17 3.98 -22.43
C PHE A 216 27.03 3.46 -23.86
N ASN A 217 25.86 2.93 -24.18
CA ASN A 217 25.50 2.55 -25.54
C ASN A 217 24.11 3.11 -25.88
N LEU A 218 24.06 4.25 -26.56
CA LEU A 218 22.84 4.98 -26.88
C LEU A 218 21.82 4.11 -27.61
N LYS A 219 22.25 3.31 -28.59
CA LYS A 219 21.36 2.45 -29.36
C LYS A 219 20.69 1.40 -28.47
N ARG A 220 21.44 0.81 -27.53
CA ARG A 220 20.92 -0.18 -26.59
C ARG A 220 20.00 0.49 -25.55
N SER A 221 20.35 1.68 -25.05
CA SER A 221 19.51 2.44 -24.14
C SER A 221 18.16 2.81 -24.77
N LEU A 222 18.15 3.29 -26.02
CA LEU A 222 16.90 3.62 -26.73
C LEU A 222 16.00 2.40 -26.96
N ALA A 223 16.57 1.20 -27.12
CA ALA A 223 15.79 -0.03 -27.25
C ALA A 223 14.96 -0.36 -25.99
N HIS A 224 15.39 0.09 -24.80
CA HIS A 224 14.67 -0.11 -23.53
C HIS A 224 13.48 0.86 -23.35
N VAL A 225 13.45 2.02 -24.03
CA VAL A 225 12.44 3.07 -23.82
C VAL A 225 11.01 2.54 -24.08
N LYS A 226 10.78 1.93 -25.25
CA LYS A 226 9.44 1.44 -25.62
C LYS A 226 8.90 0.39 -24.62
N PRO A 227 9.65 -0.66 -24.23
CA PRO A 227 9.18 -1.61 -23.23
C PRO A 227 8.94 -0.98 -21.83
N MET A 228 9.75 0.01 -21.43
CA MET A 228 9.56 0.74 -20.19
C MET A 228 8.24 1.52 -20.21
N LEU A 229 7.95 2.26 -21.29
CA LEU A 229 6.70 3.02 -21.44
C LEU A 229 5.46 2.11 -21.43
N ILE A 230 5.54 0.92 -22.02
CA ILE A 230 4.42 -0.04 -21.98
C ILE A 230 4.13 -0.47 -20.53
N LEU A 231 5.17 -0.75 -19.73
CA LEU A 231 5.02 -1.12 -18.32
C LEU A 231 4.73 0.07 -17.42
N PHE A 232 4.91 1.29 -17.90
CA PHE A 232 4.59 2.52 -17.17
C PHE A 232 3.07 2.82 -17.16
N ILE A 233 2.33 2.46 -18.21
CA ILE A 233 0.89 2.73 -18.30
C ILE A 233 0.10 2.19 -17.08
N PRO A 234 0.25 0.92 -16.66
CA PRO A 234 -0.40 0.44 -15.47
C PRO A 234 0.03 1.18 -14.19
N VAL A 235 1.30 1.60 -14.11
CA VAL A 235 1.82 2.34 -12.95
C VAL A 235 1.15 3.71 -12.83
N ILE A 236 0.99 4.44 -13.95
CA ILE A 236 0.23 5.70 -13.98
C ILE A 236 -1.22 5.47 -13.54
N ALA A 237 -1.90 4.47 -14.11
CA ALA A 237 -3.30 4.21 -13.79
C ALA A 237 -3.50 3.97 -12.28
N VAL A 238 -2.62 3.19 -11.65
CA VAL A 238 -2.66 2.93 -10.21
C VAL A 238 -2.33 4.21 -9.42
N SER A 239 -1.32 4.98 -9.82
CA SER A 239 -0.95 6.21 -9.11
C SER A 239 -2.04 7.28 -9.15
N LEU A 240 -2.72 7.44 -10.29
CA LEU A 240 -3.88 8.32 -10.40
C LEU A 240 -4.98 7.88 -9.42
N TYR A 241 -5.26 6.60 -9.34
CA TYR A 241 -6.25 6.07 -8.43
C TYR A 241 -5.89 6.27 -6.94
N THR A 242 -4.62 6.18 -6.57
CA THR A 242 -4.18 6.17 -5.16
C THR A 242 -3.73 7.53 -4.62
N MET A 243 -3.41 8.49 -5.47
CA MET A 243 -2.78 9.75 -5.04
C MET A 243 -3.48 11.01 -5.56
N MET A 244 -4.44 10.87 -6.50
CA MET A 244 -5.12 12.01 -7.11
C MET A 244 -5.90 12.83 -6.08
N ASP A 245 -6.50 12.17 -5.09
CA ASP A 245 -7.26 12.80 -4.01
C ASP A 245 -6.47 13.93 -3.34
N LYS A 246 -5.19 13.67 -3.04
CA LYS A 246 -4.30 14.64 -2.37
C LYS A 246 -3.98 15.85 -3.25
N LEU A 247 -3.75 15.63 -4.55
CA LEU A 247 -3.48 16.73 -5.48
C LEU A 247 -4.73 17.58 -5.67
N MET A 248 -5.88 16.95 -5.88
CA MET A 248 -7.14 17.67 -6.05
C MET A 248 -7.50 18.43 -4.79
N LEU A 249 -7.42 17.79 -3.62
CA LEU A 249 -7.73 18.42 -2.35
C LEU A 249 -6.77 19.58 -2.04
N GLY A 250 -5.47 19.42 -2.30
CA GLY A 250 -4.48 20.46 -2.09
C GLY A 250 -4.59 21.64 -3.06
N ALA A 251 -5.18 21.43 -4.25
CA ALA A 251 -5.43 22.47 -5.25
C ALA A 251 -6.79 23.16 -5.08
N MET A 252 -7.82 22.41 -4.63
CA MET A 252 -9.23 22.87 -4.60
C MET A 252 -9.69 23.28 -3.18
N SER A 253 -8.91 23.00 -2.13
CA SER A 253 -9.29 23.27 -0.74
C SER A 253 -8.10 23.84 0.06
N THR A 254 -8.27 23.98 1.38
CA THR A 254 -7.20 24.49 2.26
C THR A 254 -6.16 23.42 2.58
N LYS A 255 -4.95 23.86 2.95
CA LYS A 255 -3.86 22.96 3.35
C LYS A 255 -4.22 22.18 4.61
N ALA A 256 -4.94 22.78 5.57
CA ALA A 256 -5.43 22.10 6.75
C ALA A 256 -6.35 20.92 6.39
N GLN A 257 -7.26 21.08 5.43
CA GLN A 257 -8.14 20.00 4.97
C GLN A 257 -7.32 18.83 4.40
N LEU A 258 -6.28 19.11 3.62
CA LEU A 258 -5.37 18.08 3.13
C LEU A 258 -4.61 17.41 4.29
N GLY A 259 -4.18 18.17 5.29
CA GLY A 259 -3.52 17.64 6.49
C GLY A 259 -4.42 16.67 7.26
N PHE A 260 -5.70 17.01 7.43
CA PHE A 260 -6.69 16.12 8.06
C PHE A 260 -6.91 14.85 7.23
N TYR A 261 -7.02 14.97 5.90
CA TYR A 261 -7.17 13.82 5.00
C TYR A 261 -5.96 12.89 5.06
N GLU A 262 -4.75 13.43 4.97
CA GLU A 262 -3.49 12.68 5.05
C GLU A 262 -3.36 11.91 6.37
N ALA A 263 -3.77 12.53 7.49
CA ALA A 263 -3.75 11.90 8.80
C ALA A 263 -4.73 10.72 8.86
N ALA A 264 -5.98 10.91 8.41
CA ALA A 264 -7.01 9.89 8.40
C ALA A 264 -6.66 8.73 7.44
N GLU A 265 -6.20 9.05 6.23
CA GLU A 265 -5.82 8.07 5.21
C GLU A 265 -4.73 7.10 5.71
N LYS A 266 -3.74 7.56 6.48
CA LYS A 266 -2.70 6.69 7.05
C LYS A 266 -3.28 5.57 7.90
N ILE A 267 -4.32 5.83 8.68
CA ILE A 267 -5.00 4.79 9.48
C ILE A 267 -5.69 3.79 8.57
N ILE A 268 -6.39 4.28 7.54
CA ILE A 268 -7.11 3.42 6.60
C ILE A 268 -6.15 2.55 5.78
N LEU A 269 -5.04 3.12 5.30
CA LEU A 269 -3.99 2.35 4.59
C LEU A 269 -3.39 1.25 5.47
N CYS A 270 -3.20 1.52 6.76
CA CYS A 270 -2.74 0.53 7.70
C CYS A 270 -3.75 -0.61 7.87
N ALA A 271 -5.02 -0.28 8.00
CA ALA A 271 -6.09 -1.26 8.12
C ALA A 271 -6.27 -2.12 6.86
N THR A 272 -6.26 -1.50 5.68
CA THR A 272 -6.42 -2.20 4.40
C THR A 272 -5.21 -3.05 4.00
N SER A 273 -4.01 -2.72 4.49
CA SER A 273 -2.81 -3.50 4.19
C SER A 273 -2.85 -4.91 4.80
N VAL A 274 -3.51 -5.10 5.95
CA VAL A 274 -3.75 -6.44 6.52
C VAL A 274 -4.60 -7.29 5.56
N ILE A 275 -5.62 -6.68 4.96
CA ILE A 275 -6.51 -7.33 3.98
C ILE A 275 -5.73 -7.68 2.70
N THR A 276 -4.91 -6.75 2.20
CA THR A 276 -4.11 -6.98 0.98
C THR A 276 -3.04 -8.04 1.19
N ALA A 277 -2.41 -8.07 2.36
CA ALA A 277 -1.44 -9.12 2.70
C ALA A 277 -2.07 -10.52 2.67
N PHE A 278 -3.30 -10.67 3.21
CA PHE A 278 -4.04 -11.93 3.13
C PHE A 278 -4.29 -12.35 1.67
N GLY A 279 -4.73 -11.42 0.82
CA GLY A 279 -4.93 -11.68 -0.62
C GLY A 279 -3.65 -12.15 -1.31
N THR A 280 -2.53 -11.52 -1.04
CA THR A 280 -1.21 -11.86 -1.61
C THR A 280 -0.76 -13.28 -1.21
N VAL A 281 -0.97 -13.68 0.04
CA VAL A 281 -0.64 -15.03 0.53
C VAL A 281 -1.52 -16.10 -0.12
N MET A 282 -2.80 -15.82 -0.34
CA MET A 282 -3.75 -16.76 -0.92
C MET A 282 -3.59 -16.93 -2.45
N MET A 283 -3.10 -15.90 -3.15
CA MET A 283 -3.02 -15.88 -4.62
C MET A 283 -2.27 -17.10 -5.22
N PRO A 284 -1.06 -17.48 -4.78
CA PRO A 284 -0.35 -18.62 -5.37
C PRO A 284 -1.12 -19.95 -5.21
N ARG A 285 -1.79 -20.13 -4.06
CA ARG A 285 -2.60 -21.30 -3.80
C ARG A 285 -3.80 -21.37 -4.74
N MET A 286 -4.48 -20.24 -4.93
CA MET A 286 -5.63 -20.15 -5.83
C MET A 286 -5.23 -20.38 -7.28
N THR A 287 -4.09 -19.79 -7.71
CA THR A 287 -3.54 -20.02 -9.05
C THR A 287 -3.28 -21.51 -9.30
N LYS A 288 -2.69 -22.21 -8.33
CA LYS A 288 -2.45 -23.65 -8.45
C LYS A 288 -3.75 -24.45 -8.54
N LEU A 289 -4.74 -24.16 -7.69
CA LEU A 289 -6.02 -24.87 -7.70
C LEU A 289 -6.77 -24.72 -9.03
N PHE A 290 -6.78 -23.50 -9.60
CA PHE A 290 -7.44 -23.27 -10.88
C PHE A 290 -6.65 -23.86 -12.06
N SER A 291 -5.32 -23.85 -12.04
CA SER A 291 -4.49 -24.48 -13.07
C SER A 291 -4.61 -26.00 -13.07
N ASP A 292 -4.79 -26.62 -11.89
CA ASP A 292 -5.00 -28.06 -11.74
C ASP A 292 -6.45 -28.48 -12.04
N GLY A 293 -7.34 -27.56 -12.42
CA GLY A 293 -8.74 -27.83 -12.71
C GLY A 293 -9.65 -28.03 -11.49
N ASN A 294 -9.13 -27.83 -10.27
CA ASN A 294 -9.85 -28.03 -9.00
C ASN A 294 -10.77 -26.84 -8.67
N VAL A 295 -11.70 -26.51 -9.58
CA VAL A 295 -12.56 -25.32 -9.48
C VAL A 295 -13.42 -25.33 -8.21
N ASN A 296 -13.97 -26.49 -7.82
CA ASN A 296 -14.83 -26.62 -6.64
C ASN A 296 -14.06 -26.30 -5.34
N GLU A 297 -12.85 -26.81 -5.22
CA GLU A 297 -11.99 -26.55 -4.08
C GLU A 297 -11.57 -25.07 -4.06
N GLY A 298 -11.22 -24.50 -5.21
CA GLY A 298 -10.94 -23.06 -5.37
C GLY A 298 -12.10 -22.19 -4.91
N GLN A 299 -13.33 -22.50 -5.30
CA GLN A 299 -14.52 -21.76 -4.85
C GLN A 299 -14.79 -21.92 -3.35
N ARG A 300 -14.51 -23.08 -2.76
CA ARG A 300 -14.59 -23.32 -1.31
C ARG A 300 -13.59 -22.43 -0.56
N TYR A 301 -12.31 -22.40 -0.95
CA TYR A 301 -11.31 -21.52 -0.35
C TYR A 301 -11.66 -20.05 -0.53
N MET A 302 -12.16 -19.66 -1.69
CA MET A 302 -12.61 -18.29 -1.94
C MET A 302 -13.75 -17.89 -0.99
N LYS A 303 -14.73 -18.78 -0.72
CA LYS A 303 -15.80 -18.54 0.25
C LYS A 303 -15.23 -18.32 1.66
N LEU A 304 -14.36 -19.18 2.13
CA LEU A 304 -13.70 -19.06 3.44
C LEU A 304 -12.89 -17.75 3.54
N SER A 305 -12.23 -17.35 2.45
CA SER A 305 -11.50 -16.10 2.38
C SER A 305 -12.42 -14.89 2.44
N VAL A 306 -13.56 -14.91 1.73
CA VAL A 306 -14.57 -13.85 1.81
C VAL A 306 -15.09 -13.72 3.24
N GLU A 307 -15.45 -14.83 3.90
CA GLU A 307 -15.92 -14.81 5.29
C GLU A 307 -14.87 -14.21 6.23
N ALA A 308 -13.60 -14.64 6.14
CA ALA A 308 -12.52 -14.13 7.00
C ALA A 308 -12.21 -12.65 6.72
N VAL A 309 -12.06 -12.27 5.46
CA VAL A 309 -11.75 -10.89 5.06
C VAL A 309 -12.89 -9.96 5.42
N MET A 310 -14.14 -10.34 5.15
CA MET A 310 -15.29 -9.48 5.42
C MET A 310 -15.60 -9.37 6.92
N ALA A 311 -15.35 -10.44 7.70
CA ALA A 311 -15.40 -10.35 9.15
C ALA A 311 -14.41 -9.29 9.68
N GLY A 312 -13.15 -9.32 9.22
CA GLY A 312 -12.16 -8.30 9.58
C GLY A 312 -12.51 -6.92 9.04
N ALA A 313 -12.92 -6.82 7.78
CA ALA A 313 -13.23 -5.56 7.12
C ALA A 313 -14.39 -4.79 7.80
N PHE A 314 -15.49 -5.49 8.16
CA PHE A 314 -16.60 -4.86 8.88
C PHE A 314 -16.24 -4.54 10.32
N ALA A 315 -15.47 -5.39 11.02
CA ALA A 315 -14.96 -5.08 12.35
C ALA A 315 -14.18 -3.77 12.37
N ILE A 316 -13.21 -3.64 11.45
CA ILE A 316 -12.34 -2.47 11.35
C ILE A 316 -13.13 -1.25 10.88
N SER A 317 -13.90 -1.37 9.81
CA SER A 317 -14.66 -0.26 9.23
C SER A 317 -15.65 0.36 10.22
N LEU A 318 -16.55 -0.47 10.76
CA LEU A 318 -17.59 0.00 11.68
C LEU A 318 -17.03 0.26 13.08
N GLY A 319 -15.93 -0.42 13.47
CA GLY A 319 -15.16 -0.10 14.66
C GLY A 319 -14.55 1.30 14.59
N ILE A 320 -13.83 1.63 13.52
CA ILE A 320 -13.27 2.97 13.31
C ILE A 320 -14.40 4.03 13.30
N LEU A 321 -15.47 3.78 12.55
CA LEU A 321 -16.61 4.67 12.50
C LEU A 321 -17.19 4.96 13.89
N SER A 322 -17.26 3.96 14.76
CA SER A 322 -17.81 4.08 16.10
C SER A 322 -16.95 4.91 17.03
N VAL A 323 -15.61 4.67 17.04
CA VAL A 323 -14.70 5.28 18.01
C VAL A 323 -14.05 6.58 17.50
N SER A 324 -14.22 6.96 16.24
CA SER A 324 -13.50 8.06 15.59
C SER A 324 -13.60 9.38 16.32
N ARG A 325 -14.75 9.68 16.97
CA ARG A 325 -14.98 10.92 17.72
C ARG A 325 -14.02 11.08 18.90
N LEU A 326 -13.78 10.01 19.65
CA LEU A 326 -12.81 10.02 20.74
C LEU A 326 -11.38 9.79 20.23
N PHE A 327 -11.22 8.92 19.23
CA PHE A 327 -9.93 8.54 18.70
C PHE A 327 -9.17 9.73 18.09
N ALA A 328 -9.81 10.52 17.24
CA ALA A 328 -9.13 11.58 16.48
C ALA A 328 -8.44 12.62 17.40
N PRO A 329 -9.12 13.28 18.38
CA PRO A 329 -8.49 14.25 19.24
C PRO A 329 -7.51 13.63 20.24
N ILE A 330 -7.70 12.37 20.66
CA ILE A 330 -6.78 11.67 21.54
C ILE A 330 -5.49 11.31 20.78
N PHE A 331 -5.62 10.82 19.57
CA PHE A 331 -4.48 10.31 18.79
C PHE A 331 -3.67 11.46 18.16
N TRP A 332 -4.29 12.35 17.41
CA TRP A 332 -3.57 13.43 16.70
C TRP A 332 -3.50 14.76 17.48
N GLY A 333 -4.34 14.96 18.47
CA GLY A 333 -4.47 16.22 19.21
C GLY A 333 -5.82 16.91 18.97
N LYS A 334 -6.20 17.84 19.85
CA LYS A 334 -7.51 18.51 19.84
C LYS A 334 -7.86 19.22 18.53
N ASP A 335 -6.85 19.79 17.87
CA ASP A 335 -7.00 20.51 16.59
C ASP A 335 -7.40 19.59 15.43
N PHE A 336 -7.21 18.28 15.59
CA PHE A 336 -7.61 17.26 14.63
C PHE A 336 -9.01 16.65 14.91
N ALA A 337 -9.84 17.26 15.72
CA ALA A 337 -11.19 16.75 16.01
C ALA A 337 -12.02 16.55 14.72
N SER A 338 -11.89 17.45 13.74
CA SER A 338 -12.54 17.33 12.42
C SER A 338 -12.13 16.10 11.62
N CYS A 339 -10.95 15.53 11.93
CA CYS A 339 -10.44 14.30 11.30
C CYS A 339 -11.36 13.09 11.57
N ALA A 340 -12.15 13.13 12.65
CA ALA A 340 -13.12 12.08 13.01
C ALA A 340 -14.12 11.80 11.89
N TYR A 341 -14.68 12.83 11.26
CA TYR A 341 -15.65 12.69 10.17
C TYR A 341 -15.00 12.14 8.90
N ILE A 342 -13.76 12.60 8.59
CA ILE A 342 -13.01 12.15 7.43
C ILE A 342 -12.61 10.67 7.60
N LEU A 343 -12.13 10.31 8.79
CA LEU A 343 -11.75 8.94 9.14
C LEU A 343 -12.96 8.00 9.09
N SER A 344 -14.12 8.44 9.60
CA SER A 344 -15.38 7.68 9.54
C SER A 344 -15.83 7.45 8.10
N ALA A 345 -15.77 8.47 7.25
CA ALA A 345 -16.14 8.35 5.86
C ALA A 345 -15.17 7.38 5.12
N LEU A 346 -13.87 7.58 5.23
CA LEU A 346 -12.87 6.70 4.62
C LEU A 346 -13.00 5.25 5.09
N ALA A 347 -13.35 5.01 6.35
CA ALA A 347 -13.53 3.66 6.88
C ALA A 347 -14.58 2.85 6.13
N LEU A 348 -15.61 3.52 5.57
CA LEU A 348 -16.66 2.87 4.75
C LEU A 348 -16.11 2.28 3.44
N SER A 349 -14.92 2.68 2.98
CA SER A 349 -14.29 2.08 1.80
C SER A 349 -13.73 0.68 2.06
N ILE A 350 -13.40 0.34 3.32
CA ILE A 350 -12.69 -0.89 3.69
C ILE A 350 -13.46 -2.16 3.28
N PRO A 351 -14.77 -2.31 3.51
CA PRO A 351 -15.51 -3.49 3.07
C PRO A 351 -15.53 -3.65 1.54
N PHE A 352 -15.66 -2.55 0.78
CA PHE A 352 -15.62 -2.60 -0.69
C PHE A 352 -14.25 -3.01 -1.19
N SER A 353 -13.20 -2.40 -0.66
CA SER A 353 -11.81 -2.73 -0.99
C SER A 353 -11.46 -4.17 -0.61
N GLY A 354 -11.92 -4.63 0.56
CA GLY A 354 -11.72 -6.00 1.03
C GLY A 354 -12.38 -7.04 0.13
N PHE A 355 -13.63 -6.85 -0.23
CA PHE A 355 -14.34 -7.76 -1.13
C PHE A 355 -13.73 -7.76 -2.53
N ALA A 356 -13.43 -6.60 -3.10
CA ALA A 356 -12.75 -6.45 -4.37
C ALA A 356 -11.36 -7.12 -4.36
N ASN A 357 -10.61 -7.00 -3.27
CA ASN A 357 -9.30 -7.64 -3.13
C ASN A 357 -9.40 -9.18 -3.22
N VAL A 358 -10.39 -9.80 -2.57
CA VAL A 358 -10.59 -11.26 -2.67
C VAL A 358 -10.92 -11.65 -4.11
N ILE A 359 -11.85 -10.96 -4.78
CA ILE A 359 -12.20 -11.25 -6.18
C ILE A 359 -10.96 -11.11 -7.08
N ARG A 360 -10.20 -10.04 -6.92
CA ARG A 360 -9.02 -9.74 -7.72
C ARG A 360 -7.93 -10.79 -7.53
N MET A 361 -7.48 -11.00 -6.28
CA MET A 361 -6.33 -11.83 -5.96
C MET A 361 -6.61 -13.32 -6.03
N GLN A 362 -7.87 -13.72 -5.82
CA GLN A 362 -8.19 -15.14 -5.74
C GLN A 362 -8.99 -15.65 -6.94
N TYR A 363 -9.49 -14.77 -7.82
CA TYR A 363 -10.22 -15.21 -9.00
C TYR A 363 -9.73 -14.54 -10.30
N LEU A 364 -9.71 -13.21 -10.39
CA LEU A 364 -9.39 -12.51 -11.65
C LEU A 364 -7.96 -12.82 -12.10
N ILE A 365 -6.96 -12.56 -11.26
CA ILE A 365 -5.55 -12.77 -11.59
C ILE A 365 -5.24 -14.25 -11.81
N PRO A 366 -5.65 -15.20 -10.92
CA PRO A 366 -5.41 -16.62 -11.13
C PRO A 366 -6.02 -17.19 -12.42
N ASN A 367 -7.10 -16.61 -12.92
CA ASN A 367 -7.74 -17.05 -14.17
C ASN A 367 -7.35 -16.21 -15.39
N GLY A 368 -6.31 -15.35 -15.31
CA GLY A 368 -5.83 -14.54 -16.43
C GLY A 368 -6.82 -13.48 -16.91
N MET A 369 -7.74 -13.03 -16.05
CA MET A 369 -8.74 -12.01 -16.37
C MET A 369 -8.20 -10.57 -16.15
N ASP A 370 -6.94 -10.33 -16.56
CA ASP A 370 -6.23 -9.06 -16.33
C ASP A 370 -6.96 -7.86 -16.94
N HIS A 371 -7.60 -8.04 -18.10
CA HIS A 371 -8.39 -6.98 -18.75
C HIS A 371 -9.54 -6.51 -17.84
N ALA A 372 -10.28 -7.45 -17.23
CA ALA A 372 -11.37 -7.10 -16.32
C ALA A 372 -10.87 -6.35 -15.09
N TYR A 373 -9.71 -6.74 -14.56
CA TYR A 373 -9.05 -6.03 -13.46
C TYR A 373 -8.67 -4.61 -13.89
N ILE A 374 -7.97 -4.43 -15.01
CA ILE A 374 -7.53 -3.13 -15.50
C ILE A 374 -8.73 -2.19 -15.74
N VAL A 375 -9.78 -2.68 -16.40
CA VAL A 375 -11.01 -1.91 -16.64
C VAL A 375 -11.64 -1.47 -15.32
N SER A 376 -11.72 -2.34 -14.31
CA SER A 376 -12.30 -1.97 -13.01
C SER A 376 -11.51 -0.86 -12.32
N VAL A 377 -10.17 -0.89 -12.39
CA VAL A 377 -9.30 0.17 -11.82
C VAL A 377 -9.48 1.50 -12.57
N ILE A 378 -9.57 1.46 -13.91
CA ILE A 378 -9.81 2.66 -14.72
C ILE A 378 -11.18 3.27 -14.38
N LEU A 379 -12.24 2.45 -14.26
CA LEU A 379 -13.56 2.91 -13.85
C LEU A 379 -13.53 3.55 -12.46
N GLY A 380 -12.80 2.95 -11.51
CA GLY A 380 -12.55 3.53 -10.20
C GLY A 380 -11.85 4.88 -10.27
N ALA A 381 -10.78 5.00 -11.05
CA ALA A 381 -10.02 6.25 -11.20
C ALA A 381 -10.88 7.37 -11.82
N VAL A 382 -11.63 7.06 -12.87
CA VAL A 382 -12.53 8.04 -13.52
C VAL A 382 -13.65 8.47 -12.58
N SER A 383 -14.27 7.54 -11.87
CA SER A 383 -15.34 7.86 -10.90
C SER A 383 -14.82 8.66 -9.71
N ASN A 384 -13.61 8.34 -9.22
CA ASN A 384 -12.93 9.11 -8.19
C ASN A 384 -12.68 10.56 -8.65
N LEU A 385 -12.13 10.74 -9.85
CA LEU A 385 -11.88 12.06 -10.42
C LEU A 385 -13.18 12.90 -10.52
N ILE A 386 -14.27 12.30 -11.03
CA ILE A 386 -15.57 12.98 -11.16
C ILE A 386 -16.14 13.31 -9.76
N ALA A 387 -16.17 12.33 -8.85
CA ALA A 387 -16.70 12.53 -7.50
C ALA A 387 -15.92 13.61 -6.74
N ASN A 388 -14.59 13.57 -6.80
CA ASN A 388 -13.71 14.56 -6.18
C ASN A 388 -13.93 15.96 -6.76
N SER A 389 -14.04 16.10 -8.07
CA SER A 389 -14.29 17.40 -8.71
C SER A 389 -15.59 18.06 -8.23
N LEU A 390 -16.60 17.26 -7.91
CA LEU A 390 -17.88 17.74 -7.42
C LEU A 390 -17.89 17.92 -5.90
N LEU A 391 -17.36 16.96 -5.14
CA LEU A 391 -17.55 16.90 -3.69
C LEU A 391 -16.48 17.68 -2.92
N ILE A 392 -15.24 17.81 -3.43
CA ILE A 392 -14.18 18.55 -2.75
C ILE A 392 -14.56 20.03 -2.64
N SER A 393 -15.13 20.62 -3.68
CA SER A 393 -15.53 22.03 -3.70
C SER A 393 -16.59 22.36 -2.66
N ILE A 394 -17.41 21.36 -2.25
CA ILE A 394 -18.51 21.55 -1.31
C ILE A 394 -18.11 21.13 0.11
N TYR A 395 -17.43 19.99 0.25
CA TYR A 395 -17.18 19.33 1.53
C TYR A 395 -15.70 19.23 1.90
N GLY A 396 -14.77 19.78 1.08
CA GLY A 396 -13.32 19.70 1.35
C GLY A 396 -12.83 18.27 1.49
N ALA A 397 -12.11 18.00 2.57
CA ALA A 397 -11.55 16.66 2.86
C ALA A 397 -12.60 15.54 3.00
N LEU A 398 -13.77 15.87 3.55
CA LEU A 398 -14.88 14.91 3.60
C LEU A 398 -15.37 14.56 2.19
N GLY A 399 -15.35 15.53 1.27
CA GLY A 399 -15.68 15.30 -0.14
C GLY A 399 -14.70 14.32 -0.81
N ALA A 400 -13.40 14.47 -0.58
CA ALA A 400 -12.40 13.54 -1.06
C ALA A 400 -12.59 12.13 -0.46
N ALA A 401 -12.90 12.04 0.83
CA ALA A 401 -13.17 10.76 1.50
C ALA A 401 -14.39 10.05 0.89
N LEU A 402 -15.47 10.77 0.62
CA LEU A 402 -16.66 10.22 -0.05
C LEU A 402 -16.34 9.81 -1.50
N GLY A 403 -15.52 10.58 -2.20
CA GLY A 403 -15.04 10.25 -3.55
C GLY A 403 -14.29 8.90 -3.55
N THR A 404 -13.42 8.67 -2.58
CA THR A 404 -12.71 7.38 -2.39
C THR A 404 -13.70 6.24 -2.15
N VAL A 405 -14.71 6.43 -1.29
CA VAL A 405 -15.75 5.40 -1.03
C VAL A 405 -16.52 5.05 -2.30
N ILE A 406 -16.92 6.05 -3.08
CA ILE A 406 -17.61 5.85 -4.36
C ILE A 406 -16.72 5.07 -5.33
N ALA A 407 -15.46 5.44 -5.43
CA ALA A 407 -14.49 4.79 -6.32
C ALA A 407 -14.29 3.30 -5.95
N GLU A 408 -14.04 3.00 -4.67
CA GLU A 408 -13.90 1.62 -4.18
C GLU A 408 -15.18 0.81 -4.40
N GLY A 409 -16.34 1.43 -4.19
CA GLY A 409 -17.63 0.80 -4.50
C GLY A 409 -17.77 0.45 -5.98
N ILE A 410 -17.41 1.36 -6.89
CA ILE A 410 -17.46 1.14 -8.35
C ILE A 410 -16.46 0.05 -8.78
N VAL A 411 -15.24 0.06 -8.24
CA VAL A 411 -14.27 -1.01 -8.48
C VAL A 411 -14.83 -2.38 -8.06
N CYS A 412 -15.38 -2.44 -6.85
CA CYS A 412 -16.00 -3.66 -6.31
C CYS A 412 -17.15 -4.17 -7.20
N VAL A 413 -18.07 -3.28 -7.58
CA VAL A 413 -19.20 -3.61 -8.46
C VAL A 413 -18.72 -4.05 -9.84
N ALA A 414 -17.76 -3.36 -10.44
CA ALA A 414 -17.22 -3.71 -11.75
C ALA A 414 -16.55 -5.10 -11.74
N GLN A 415 -15.77 -5.41 -10.71
CA GLN A 415 -15.17 -6.75 -10.54
C GLN A 415 -16.23 -7.84 -10.33
N CYS A 416 -17.23 -7.58 -9.49
CA CYS A 416 -18.38 -8.48 -9.31
C CYS A 416 -19.11 -8.74 -10.65
N PHE A 417 -19.35 -7.69 -11.41
CA PHE A 417 -20.00 -7.80 -12.71
C PHE A 417 -19.17 -8.65 -13.68
N ALA A 418 -17.86 -8.50 -13.70
CA ALA A 418 -16.98 -9.29 -14.55
C ALA A 418 -17.04 -10.80 -14.27
N VAL A 419 -17.24 -11.20 -13.01
CA VAL A 419 -17.24 -12.62 -12.59
C VAL A 419 -18.63 -13.23 -12.45
N ARG A 420 -19.73 -12.46 -12.55
CA ARG A 420 -21.12 -12.86 -12.26
C ARG A 420 -21.62 -14.09 -13.01
N LYS A 421 -21.11 -14.32 -14.22
CA LYS A 421 -21.48 -15.48 -15.06
C LYS A 421 -20.67 -16.73 -14.72
N ARG A 422 -19.59 -16.61 -13.97
CA ARG A 422 -18.64 -17.69 -13.69
C ARG A 422 -18.70 -18.20 -12.25
N ILE A 423 -19.12 -17.33 -11.32
CA ILE A 423 -19.26 -17.66 -9.90
C ILE A 423 -20.59 -17.12 -9.36
N SER A 424 -21.15 -17.85 -8.38
CA SER A 424 -22.40 -17.44 -7.71
C SER A 424 -22.15 -16.34 -6.67
N LEU A 425 -22.15 -15.07 -7.11
CA LEU A 425 -21.92 -13.90 -6.24
C LEU A 425 -22.89 -13.87 -5.05
N ARG A 426 -24.15 -14.29 -5.24
CA ARG A 426 -25.17 -14.32 -4.17
C ARG A 426 -24.69 -15.14 -2.96
N LYS A 427 -23.99 -16.27 -3.20
CA LYS A 427 -23.43 -17.11 -2.14
C LYS A 427 -22.39 -16.38 -1.31
N TYR A 428 -21.54 -15.59 -1.97
CA TYR A 428 -20.49 -14.79 -1.31
C TYR A 428 -21.05 -13.56 -0.60
N LEU A 429 -22.00 -12.88 -1.20
CA LEU A 429 -22.65 -11.73 -0.58
C LEU A 429 -23.48 -12.13 0.65
N ASN A 430 -24.21 -13.23 0.59
CA ASN A 430 -25.01 -13.70 1.71
C ASN A 430 -24.18 -14.02 2.95
N CYS A 431 -22.94 -14.50 2.81
CA CYS A 431 -22.08 -14.75 3.95
C CYS A 431 -21.43 -13.49 4.53
N THR A 432 -21.49 -12.34 3.86
CA THR A 432 -21.00 -11.06 4.38
C THR A 432 -22.03 -10.31 5.22
N VAL A 433 -23.31 -10.46 4.92
CA VAL A 433 -24.41 -9.72 5.58
C VAL A 433 -24.40 -9.85 7.10
N PRO A 434 -24.20 -11.02 7.71
CA PRO A 434 -24.19 -11.17 9.17
C PRO A 434 -23.08 -10.36 9.85
N PHE A 435 -21.90 -10.28 9.21
CA PHE A 435 -20.77 -9.47 9.73
C PHE A 435 -21.10 -7.97 9.65
N GLY A 436 -21.74 -7.53 8.57
CA GLY A 436 -22.23 -6.17 8.45
C GLY A 436 -23.28 -5.85 9.54
N ALA A 437 -24.24 -6.74 9.76
CA ALA A 437 -25.25 -6.60 10.81
C ALA A 437 -24.63 -6.57 12.21
N ALA A 438 -23.69 -7.47 12.50
CA ALA A 438 -22.94 -7.49 13.76
C ALA A 438 -22.17 -6.17 13.97
N GLY A 439 -21.55 -5.63 12.91
CA GLY A 439 -20.87 -4.34 12.95
C GLY A 439 -21.82 -3.16 13.21
N LEU A 440 -23.01 -3.16 12.60
CA LEU A 440 -24.02 -2.12 12.87
C LEU A 440 -24.54 -2.17 14.32
N ILE A 441 -24.76 -3.37 14.87
CA ILE A 441 -25.13 -3.55 16.28
C ILE A 441 -24.02 -3.07 17.19
N MET A 442 -22.76 -3.40 16.88
CA MET A 442 -21.58 -2.90 17.57
C MET A 442 -21.55 -1.37 17.55
N ALA A 443 -21.73 -0.76 16.37
CA ALA A 443 -21.73 0.70 16.23
C ALA A 443 -22.85 1.35 17.03
N ALA A 444 -24.04 0.77 17.04
CA ALA A 444 -25.15 1.24 17.89
C ALA A 444 -24.85 1.14 19.39
N ALA A 445 -24.24 0.03 19.83
CA ALA A 445 -23.87 -0.16 21.24
C ALA A 445 -22.81 0.86 21.70
N VAL A 446 -21.77 1.09 20.87
CA VAL A 446 -20.75 2.10 21.15
C VAL A 446 -21.35 3.50 21.14
N ARG A 447 -22.29 3.81 20.23
CA ARG A 447 -22.93 5.12 20.16
C ARG A 447 -23.71 5.48 21.45
N VAL A 448 -24.29 4.50 22.11
CA VAL A 448 -24.98 4.71 23.42
C VAL A 448 -23.95 5.15 24.48
N ILE A 449 -22.76 4.55 24.49
CA ILE A 449 -21.69 4.92 25.42
C ILE A 449 -21.12 6.30 25.06
N ASP A 450 -20.95 6.58 23.77
CA ASP A 450 -20.39 7.82 23.25
C ASP A 450 -21.17 9.07 23.71
N HIS A 451 -22.48 8.95 23.97
CA HIS A 451 -23.29 10.08 24.49
C HIS A 451 -22.86 10.57 25.87
N VAL A 452 -22.29 9.69 26.71
CA VAL A 452 -21.83 10.04 28.06
C VAL A 452 -20.30 10.10 28.17
N ALA A 453 -19.61 9.70 27.08
CA ALA A 453 -18.17 9.60 27.07
C ALA A 453 -17.49 10.97 26.97
N ILE A 454 -16.45 11.16 27.80
CA ILE A 454 -15.56 12.30 27.78
C ILE A 454 -14.33 11.95 26.94
N VAL A 455 -13.76 12.92 26.22
CA VAL A 455 -12.57 12.70 25.37
C VAL A 455 -11.34 12.37 26.22
N THR A 456 -11.23 11.12 26.63
CA THR A 456 -10.13 10.58 27.45
C THR A 456 -9.79 9.15 27.01
N ILE A 457 -8.53 8.75 27.26
CA ILE A 457 -8.05 7.39 26.92
C ILE A 457 -8.89 6.28 27.57
N PRO A 458 -9.27 6.34 28.88
CA PRO A 458 -10.10 5.29 29.47
C PRO A 458 -11.45 5.09 28.73
N TRP A 459 -12.13 6.17 28.36
CA TRP A 459 -13.39 6.08 27.62
C TRP A 459 -13.19 5.46 26.22
N LEU A 460 -12.13 5.85 25.51
CA LEU A 460 -11.78 5.22 24.23
C LEU A 460 -11.53 3.71 24.38
N LEU A 461 -10.81 3.30 25.43
CA LEU A 461 -10.58 1.87 25.70
C LEU A 461 -11.87 1.12 26.03
N ILE A 462 -12.81 1.75 26.76
CA ILE A 462 -14.14 1.18 27.04
C ILE A 462 -14.91 0.99 25.73
N GLU A 463 -14.95 1.98 24.87
CA GLU A 463 -15.61 1.88 23.56
C GLU A 463 -15.02 0.75 22.71
N ILE A 464 -13.69 0.64 22.63
CA ILE A 464 -13.01 -0.43 21.89
C ILE A 464 -13.34 -1.79 22.49
N PHE A 465 -13.29 -1.91 23.81
CA PHE A 465 -13.55 -3.19 24.51
C PHE A 465 -15.00 -3.63 24.34
N VAL A 466 -15.98 -2.75 24.58
CA VAL A 466 -17.39 -3.06 24.41
C VAL A 466 -17.72 -3.36 22.95
N GLY A 467 -17.27 -2.49 22.03
CA GLY A 467 -17.47 -2.71 20.61
C GLY A 467 -16.87 -4.04 20.14
N GLY A 468 -15.62 -4.30 20.49
CA GLY A 468 -14.94 -5.55 20.15
C GLY A 468 -15.65 -6.78 20.74
N SER A 469 -16.08 -6.72 22.01
CA SER A 469 -16.82 -7.81 22.65
C SER A 469 -18.16 -8.10 21.97
N VAL A 470 -18.93 -7.07 21.65
CA VAL A 470 -20.22 -7.22 20.94
C VAL A 470 -20.00 -7.82 19.55
N TYR A 471 -19.04 -7.27 18.79
CA TYR A 471 -18.77 -7.76 17.44
C TYR A 471 -18.27 -9.20 17.42
N CYS A 472 -17.27 -9.53 18.27
CA CYS A 472 -16.73 -10.86 18.35
C CYS A 472 -17.77 -11.89 18.81
N SER A 473 -18.61 -11.54 19.81
CA SER A 473 -19.67 -12.43 20.30
C SER A 473 -20.69 -12.75 19.21
N LEU A 474 -21.18 -11.74 18.49
CA LEU A 474 -22.16 -11.93 17.40
C LEU A 474 -21.56 -12.69 16.21
N SER A 475 -20.34 -12.35 15.84
CA SER A 475 -19.63 -13.01 14.72
C SER A 475 -19.31 -14.48 15.04
N LEU A 476 -18.82 -14.79 16.24
CA LEU A 476 -18.59 -16.15 16.68
C LEU A 476 -19.87 -16.96 16.79
N LEU A 477 -20.95 -16.36 17.31
CA LEU A 477 -22.26 -16.99 17.37
C LEU A 477 -22.76 -17.36 15.97
N TYR A 478 -22.64 -16.47 15.00
CA TYR A 478 -23.00 -16.74 13.61
C TYR A 478 -22.15 -17.89 13.02
N LEU A 479 -20.81 -17.82 13.17
CA LEU A 479 -19.90 -18.86 12.66
C LEU A 479 -20.16 -20.23 13.32
N TYR A 480 -20.54 -20.24 14.60
CA TYR A 480 -20.91 -21.47 15.32
C TYR A 480 -22.20 -22.08 14.77
N TYR A 481 -23.28 -21.28 14.63
CA TYR A 481 -24.55 -21.75 14.08
C TYR A 481 -24.46 -22.23 12.65
N THR A 482 -23.64 -21.58 11.82
CA THR A 482 -23.40 -21.98 10.42
C THR A 482 -22.42 -23.13 10.28
N ARG A 483 -21.88 -23.65 11.38
CA ARG A 483 -20.86 -24.71 11.42
C ARG A 483 -19.69 -24.39 10.49
N ASN A 484 -19.17 -23.17 10.56
CA ASN A 484 -18.06 -22.74 9.72
C ASN A 484 -16.86 -23.68 9.88
N GLU A 485 -16.29 -24.14 8.75
CA GLU A 485 -15.23 -25.16 8.72
C GLU A 485 -13.98 -24.75 9.51
N LEU A 486 -13.60 -23.47 9.45
CA LEU A 486 -12.43 -22.97 10.15
C LEU A 486 -12.65 -22.98 11.67
N LEU A 487 -13.81 -22.50 12.13
CA LEU A 487 -14.14 -22.48 13.55
C LEU A 487 -14.27 -23.90 14.11
N MET A 488 -14.94 -24.81 13.37
CA MET A 488 -15.12 -26.20 13.82
C MET A 488 -13.81 -26.96 13.89
N ALA A 489 -12.87 -26.70 12.97
CA ALA A 489 -11.52 -27.29 13.01
C ALA A 489 -10.74 -26.84 14.25
N GLU A 490 -10.85 -25.57 14.65
CA GLU A 490 -10.19 -25.07 15.85
C GLU A 490 -10.85 -25.61 17.14
N ILE A 491 -12.19 -25.65 17.22
CA ILE A 491 -12.89 -26.24 18.37
C ILE A 491 -12.50 -27.72 18.56
N GLN A 492 -12.39 -28.48 17.48
CA GLN A 492 -11.95 -29.90 17.56
C GLN A 492 -10.51 -30.05 18.06
N LYS A 493 -9.61 -29.11 17.72
CA LYS A 493 -8.24 -29.11 18.25
C LYS A 493 -8.21 -28.82 19.76
N PHE A 494 -9.03 -27.87 20.24
CA PHE A 494 -9.14 -27.56 21.67
C PHE A 494 -9.81 -28.69 22.45
N SER A 495 -10.79 -29.37 21.90
CA SER A 495 -11.47 -30.52 22.54
C SER A 495 -10.60 -31.78 22.64
N LYS A 496 -9.49 -31.86 21.88
CA LYS A 496 -8.54 -32.98 21.90
C LYS A 496 -7.31 -32.72 22.77
N ARG A 497 -7.17 -31.53 23.33
CA ARG A 497 -6.20 -31.15 24.37
C ARG A 497 -6.85 -31.19 25.75
#